data_664b27d85a30ff97ea30106dc997a1cd
#
_entry.id   664b27d85a30ff97ea30106dc997a1cd
#
_cell.length_a   1.000
_cell.length_b   1.000
_cell.length_c   1.000
_cell.angle_alpha   90.00
_cell.angle_beta   90.00
_cell.angle_gamma   90.00
#
_symmetry.space_group_name_H-M   'P 1'
#
loop_
_entity.id
_entity.type
_entity.pdbx_description
1 polymer ?
#
loop_
_entity_poly.entity_id
_entity_poly.type
_entity_poly.pdbx_seq_one_letter_code
_entity_poly.pdbx_strand_id
1 'polypeptide(L)'
;MKTAKIFWSLSSVLINITIGIYIYLQSKGPSILAERFKYINENWAVYGGHWKAEFLIMIMMTIGAIYFALHWKSMSWTIISMGQLIILLTYPLMLGGYQNTPFEIANMANQMATTTFIFGNLVFLLGLFHLYLYSEIFQSWLRYVALTLSGITSFAFLLMVIGFLTWGDAVIIAPLVNLLYLINAYYGWKVKLTEVYSHQ
;
A
#
# COMPACT_ATOMS: atom_id res chain seq x y z
N MET A 1 19.98 -8.54 -6.61
CA MET A 1 19.35 -7.66 -7.64
C MET A 1 18.16 -8.29 -8.35
N LYS A 2 18.25 -9.46 -9.01
CA LYS A 2 17.07 -10.12 -9.62
C LYS A 2 15.94 -10.34 -8.59
N THR A 3 16.28 -10.80 -7.39
CA THR A 3 15.31 -11.05 -6.31
C THR A 3 14.53 -9.80 -5.91
N ALA A 4 15.17 -8.64 -5.78
CA ALA A 4 14.49 -7.38 -5.43
C ALA A 4 13.48 -6.95 -6.51
N LYS A 5 13.84 -7.09 -7.80
CA LYS A 5 12.92 -6.84 -8.92
C LYS A 5 11.71 -7.77 -8.86
N ILE A 6 11.96 -9.07 -8.64
CA ILE A 6 10.89 -10.07 -8.52
C ILE A 6 10.00 -9.71 -7.33
N PHE A 7 10.58 -9.43 -6.18
CA PHE A 7 9.83 -9.06 -4.97
C PHE A 7 8.95 -7.84 -5.21
N TRP A 8 9.50 -6.76 -5.76
CA TRP A 8 8.74 -5.55 -6.08
C TRP A 8 7.63 -5.81 -7.10
N SER A 9 7.97 -6.41 -8.26
CA SER A 9 7.01 -6.61 -9.34
C SER A 9 5.92 -7.62 -8.98
N LEU A 10 6.30 -8.75 -8.38
CA LEU A 10 5.35 -9.79 -7.98
C LEU A 10 4.42 -9.28 -6.87
N SER A 11 4.97 -8.62 -5.85
CA SER A 11 4.15 -8.06 -4.77
C SER A 11 3.19 -6.99 -5.28
N SER A 12 3.63 -6.15 -6.24
CA SER A 12 2.76 -5.14 -6.86
C SER A 12 1.58 -5.76 -7.62
N VAL A 13 1.76 -6.93 -8.22
CA VAL A 13 0.64 -7.68 -8.82
C VAL A 13 -0.24 -8.31 -7.74
N LEU A 14 0.37 -8.98 -6.77
CA LEU A 14 -0.37 -9.71 -5.74
C LEU A 14 -1.20 -8.77 -4.85
N ILE A 15 -0.71 -7.56 -4.53
CA ILE A 15 -1.47 -6.59 -3.74
C ILE A 15 -2.76 -6.15 -4.44
N ASN A 16 -2.78 -6.09 -5.78
CA ASN A 16 -4.02 -5.84 -6.53
C ASN A 16 -5.08 -6.91 -6.26
N ILE A 17 -4.66 -8.16 -6.19
CA ILE A 17 -5.56 -9.28 -5.90
C ILE A 17 -6.07 -9.16 -4.45
N THR A 18 -5.18 -8.87 -3.51
CA THR A 18 -5.58 -8.73 -2.10
C THR A 18 -6.52 -7.55 -1.86
N ILE A 19 -6.31 -6.41 -2.52
CA ILE A 19 -7.23 -5.27 -2.47
C ILE A 19 -8.63 -5.68 -2.97
N GLY A 20 -8.72 -6.42 -4.08
CA GLY A 20 -9.99 -6.93 -4.59
C GLY A 20 -10.68 -7.88 -3.61
N ILE A 21 -9.93 -8.80 -3.00
CA ILE A 21 -10.44 -9.71 -1.97
C ILE A 21 -10.89 -8.90 -0.73
N TYR A 22 -10.11 -7.92 -0.29
CA TYR A 22 -10.46 -7.06 0.84
C TYR A 22 -11.78 -6.33 0.62
N ILE A 23 -11.96 -5.69 -0.54
CA ILE A 23 -13.21 -5.01 -0.89
C ILE A 23 -14.39 -5.99 -0.86
N TYR A 24 -14.22 -7.19 -1.44
CA TYR A 24 -15.22 -8.23 -1.38
C TYR A 24 -15.57 -8.67 0.05
N LEU A 25 -14.56 -8.91 0.90
CA LEU A 25 -14.77 -9.28 2.30
C LEU A 25 -15.50 -8.17 3.09
N GLN A 26 -15.11 -6.90 2.87
CA GLN A 26 -15.75 -5.75 3.51
C GLN A 26 -17.22 -5.60 3.10
N SER A 27 -17.57 -5.93 1.86
CA SER A 27 -18.96 -5.88 1.39
C SER A 27 -19.88 -6.92 2.02
N LYS A 28 -19.32 -7.97 2.64
CA LYS A 28 -20.07 -9.04 3.32
C LYS A 28 -20.39 -8.72 4.77
N GLY A 29 -19.61 -7.87 5.40
CA GLY A 29 -19.78 -7.53 6.82
C GLY A 29 -20.93 -6.54 7.06
N PRO A 30 -21.50 -6.53 8.28
CA PRO A 30 -22.48 -5.54 8.69
C PRO A 30 -21.95 -4.10 8.59
N SER A 31 -22.85 -3.13 8.41
CA SER A 31 -22.50 -1.71 8.40
C SER A 31 -22.18 -1.15 9.80
N ILE A 32 -22.82 -1.71 10.83
CA ILE A 32 -22.60 -1.31 12.22
C ILE A 32 -21.26 -1.85 12.71
N LEU A 33 -20.39 -0.97 13.19
CA LEU A 33 -19.00 -1.29 13.50
C LEU A 33 -18.85 -2.41 14.54
N ALA A 34 -19.63 -2.39 15.61
CA ALA A 34 -19.60 -3.42 16.66
C ALA A 34 -19.99 -4.81 16.11
N GLU A 35 -21.04 -4.86 15.27
CA GLU A 35 -21.48 -6.10 14.63
C GLU A 35 -20.44 -6.58 13.59
N ARG A 36 -19.78 -5.64 12.92
CA ARG A 36 -18.69 -5.95 11.98
C ARG A 36 -17.51 -6.62 12.67
N PHE A 37 -17.07 -6.13 13.83
CA PHE A 37 -16.01 -6.79 14.59
C PHE A 37 -16.41 -8.18 15.06
N LYS A 38 -17.65 -8.36 15.51
CA LYS A 38 -18.19 -9.68 15.84
C LYS A 38 -18.13 -10.61 14.62
N TYR A 39 -18.63 -10.14 13.47
CA TYR A 39 -18.61 -10.90 12.21
C TYR A 39 -17.18 -11.27 11.77
N ILE A 40 -16.21 -10.34 11.88
CA ILE A 40 -14.80 -10.60 11.60
C ILE A 40 -14.25 -11.71 12.53
N ASN A 41 -14.59 -11.67 13.83
CA ASN A 41 -14.17 -12.70 14.78
C ASN A 41 -14.77 -14.07 14.47
N GLU A 42 -16.05 -14.13 14.14
CA GLU A 42 -16.73 -15.37 13.75
C GLU A 42 -16.13 -15.96 12.45
N ASN A 43 -15.60 -15.12 11.58
CA ASN A 43 -14.95 -15.49 10.31
C ASN A 43 -13.43 -15.30 10.34
N TRP A 44 -12.79 -15.39 11.50
CA TRP A 44 -11.37 -15.04 11.68
C TRP A 44 -10.42 -15.82 10.78
N ALA A 45 -10.71 -17.07 10.48
CA ALA A 45 -9.88 -17.87 9.57
C ALA A 45 -9.72 -17.21 8.19
N VAL A 46 -10.78 -16.55 7.70
CA VAL A 46 -10.78 -15.86 6.40
C VAL A 46 -10.11 -14.49 6.51
N TYR A 47 -10.58 -13.64 7.44
CA TYR A 47 -10.05 -12.27 7.59
C TYR A 47 -8.60 -12.27 8.07
N GLY A 48 -8.29 -13.01 9.12
CA GLY A 48 -6.93 -13.12 9.65
C GLY A 48 -5.97 -13.80 8.66
N GLY A 49 -6.47 -14.80 7.91
CA GLY A 49 -5.73 -15.44 6.82
C GLY A 49 -5.39 -14.45 5.70
N HIS A 50 -6.36 -13.65 5.29
CA HIS A 50 -6.16 -12.60 4.27
C HIS A 50 -5.12 -11.57 4.72
N TRP A 51 -5.23 -11.01 5.92
CA TRP A 51 -4.26 -10.02 6.44
C TRP A 51 -2.85 -10.59 6.63
N LYS A 52 -2.73 -11.86 7.03
CA LYS A 52 -1.42 -12.53 7.10
C LYS A 52 -0.78 -12.68 5.72
N ALA A 53 -1.58 -13.08 4.71
CA ALA A 53 -1.10 -13.19 3.34
C ALA A 53 -0.67 -11.81 2.79
N GLU A 54 -1.49 -10.78 2.99
CA GLU A 54 -1.21 -9.41 2.58
C GLU A 54 0.05 -8.87 3.28
N PHE A 55 0.20 -9.12 4.58
CA PHE A 55 1.41 -8.76 5.35
C PHE A 55 2.68 -9.35 4.73
N LEU A 56 2.67 -10.64 4.35
CA LEU A 56 3.81 -11.27 3.70
C LEU A 56 4.12 -10.64 2.33
N ILE A 57 3.08 -10.32 1.55
CA ILE A 57 3.23 -9.63 0.26
C ILE A 57 3.85 -8.25 0.48
N MET A 58 3.39 -7.50 1.48
CA MET A 58 3.93 -6.19 1.82
C MET A 58 5.36 -6.25 2.33
N ILE A 59 5.74 -7.28 3.09
CA ILE A 59 7.16 -7.52 3.47
C ILE A 59 8.03 -7.70 2.23
N MET A 60 7.61 -8.53 1.27
CA MET A 60 8.36 -8.73 0.02
C MET A 60 8.51 -7.42 -0.75
N MET A 61 7.44 -6.62 -0.85
CA MET A 61 7.46 -5.32 -1.52
C MET A 61 8.43 -4.36 -0.83
N THR A 62 8.37 -4.29 0.50
CA THR A 62 9.24 -3.44 1.32
C THR A 62 10.71 -3.82 1.15
N ILE A 63 11.04 -5.11 1.17
CA ILE A 63 12.42 -5.60 0.92
C ILE A 63 12.89 -5.16 -0.46
N GLY A 64 12.03 -5.26 -1.49
CA GLY A 64 12.33 -4.79 -2.83
C GLY A 64 12.65 -3.29 -2.86
N ALA A 65 11.81 -2.48 -2.21
CA ALA A 65 11.97 -1.02 -2.14
C ALA A 65 13.24 -0.62 -1.39
N ILE A 66 13.51 -1.21 -0.22
CA ILE A 66 14.72 -0.95 0.57
C ILE A 66 15.97 -1.29 -0.24
N TYR A 67 15.94 -2.43 -0.94
CA TYR A 67 17.06 -2.81 -1.78
C TYR A 67 17.34 -1.77 -2.87
N PHE A 68 16.30 -1.26 -3.53
CA PHE A 68 16.46 -0.21 -4.55
C PHE A 68 16.94 1.11 -3.92
N ALA A 69 16.44 1.47 -2.74
CA ALA A 69 16.90 2.67 -2.02
C ALA A 69 18.40 2.62 -1.73
N LEU A 70 18.87 1.49 -1.20
CA LEU A 70 20.28 1.30 -0.84
C LEU A 70 21.19 1.18 -2.07
N HIS A 71 20.73 0.45 -3.11
CA HIS A 71 21.54 0.19 -4.29
C HIS A 71 21.73 1.44 -5.15
N TRP A 72 20.67 2.22 -5.34
CA TRP A 72 20.73 3.43 -6.16
C TRP A 72 20.95 4.71 -5.35
N LYS A 73 20.97 4.63 -4.03
CA LYS A 73 21.04 5.80 -3.12
C LYS A 73 19.97 6.85 -3.46
N SER A 74 18.79 6.39 -3.85
CA SER A 74 17.72 7.20 -4.39
C SER A 74 16.79 7.73 -3.30
N MET A 75 16.56 9.03 -3.29
CA MET A 75 15.61 9.69 -2.40
C MET A 75 14.18 9.15 -2.60
N SER A 76 13.75 8.96 -3.85
CA SER A 76 12.42 8.40 -4.17
C SER A 76 12.22 7.04 -3.51
N TRP A 77 13.17 6.11 -3.69
CA TRP A 77 13.10 4.78 -3.13
C TRP A 77 13.21 4.78 -1.60
N THR A 78 13.93 5.73 -1.02
CA THR A 78 13.96 5.92 0.44
C THR A 78 12.59 6.31 0.97
N ILE A 79 11.92 7.30 0.36
CA ILE A 79 10.57 7.72 0.73
C ILE A 79 9.57 6.58 0.55
N ILE A 80 9.63 5.84 -0.59
CA ILE A 80 8.80 4.66 -0.84
C ILE A 80 8.99 3.62 0.27
N SER A 81 10.23 3.32 0.64
CA SER A 81 10.55 2.35 1.69
C SER A 81 10.01 2.78 3.06
N MET A 82 10.11 4.06 3.40
CA MET A 82 9.55 4.61 4.64
C MET A 82 8.03 4.44 4.68
N GLY A 83 7.34 4.79 3.58
CA GLY A 83 5.89 4.60 3.47
C GLY A 83 5.49 3.14 3.65
N GLN A 84 6.20 2.21 3.01
CA GLN A 84 5.97 0.77 3.12
C GLN A 84 6.20 0.26 4.56
N LEU A 85 7.24 0.71 5.24
CA LEU A 85 7.50 0.35 6.64
C LEU A 85 6.38 0.83 7.57
N ILE A 86 5.87 2.04 7.35
CA ILE A 86 4.72 2.56 8.12
C ILE A 86 3.48 1.69 7.86
N ILE A 87 3.17 1.36 6.60
CA ILE A 87 2.04 0.49 6.24
C ILE A 87 2.16 -0.87 6.92
N LEU A 88 3.36 -1.45 7.00
CA LEU A 88 3.56 -2.75 7.65
C LEU A 88 3.13 -2.77 9.13
N LEU A 89 3.17 -1.64 9.83
CA LEU A 89 2.74 -1.54 11.22
C LEU A 89 1.22 -1.72 11.40
N THR A 90 0.43 -1.58 10.33
CA THR A 90 -1.03 -1.77 10.40
C THR A 90 -1.42 -3.23 10.66
N TYR A 91 -0.66 -4.18 10.12
CA TYR A 91 -1.01 -5.61 10.21
C TYR A 91 -0.93 -6.16 11.64
N PRO A 92 0.15 -5.93 12.42
CA PRO A 92 0.16 -6.31 13.84
C PRO A 92 -1.00 -5.70 14.63
N LEU A 93 -1.37 -4.45 14.37
CA LEU A 93 -2.50 -3.78 15.02
C LEU A 93 -3.82 -4.49 14.71
N MET A 94 -4.08 -4.85 13.45
CA MET A 94 -5.28 -5.58 13.06
C MET A 94 -5.27 -7.02 13.57
N LEU A 95 -4.16 -7.74 13.40
CA LEU A 95 -4.06 -9.15 13.78
C LEU A 95 -4.12 -9.36 15.30
N GLY A 96 -3.50 -8.46 16.08
CA GLY A 96 -3.53 -8.53 17.55
C GLY A 96 -4.72 -7.84 18.17
N GLY A 97 -5.27 -6.80 17.52
CA GLY A 97 -6.33 -5.98 18.07
C GLY A 97 -7.75 -6.50 17.80
N TYR A 98 -7.95 -7.39 16.81
CA TYR A 98 -9.32 -7.81 16.44
C TYR A 98 -9.67 -9.21 16.95
N GLN A 99 -8.70 -10.11 17.08
CA GLN A 99 -8.98 -11.50 17.43
C GLN A 99 -9.38 -11.65 18.91
N ASN A 100 -10.64 -12.03 19.15
CA ASN A 100 -11.17 -12.30 20.49
C ASN A 100 -10.98 -11.15 21.50
N THR A 101 -10.97 -9.90 21.01
CA THR A 101 -10.82 -8.72 21.86
C THR A 101 -12.16 -8.05 22.13
N PRO A 102 -12.34 -7.37 23.29
CA PRO A 102 -13.47 -6.48 23.52
C PRO A 102 -13.59 -5.40 22.44
N PHE A 103 -14.83 -4.94 22.21
CA PHE A 103 -15.12 -3.94 21.16
C PHE A 103 -14.27 -2.67 21.30
N GLU A 104 -14.07 -2.18 22.50
CA GLU A 104 -13.30 -0.96 22.79
C GLU A 104 -11.84 -1.08 22.31
N ILE A 105 -11.23 -2.25 22.59
CA ILE A 105 -9.85 -2.54 22.15
C ILE A 105 -9.81 -2.72 20.65
N ALA A 106 -10.75 -3.47 20.06
CA ALA A 106 -10.84 -3.66 18.63
C ALA A 106 -11.04 -2.32 17.88
N ASN A 107 -11.89 -1.44 18.42
CA ASN A 107 -12.13 -0.12 17.85
C ASN A 107 -10.87 0.78 17.94
N MET A 108 -10.17 0.78 19.06
CA MET A 108 -8.91 1.53 19.21
C MET A 108 -7.85 1.01 18.23
N ALA A 109 -7.69 -0.31 18.14
CA ALA A 109 -6.76 -0.93 17.18
C ALA A 109 -7.11 -0.56 15.72
N ASN A 110 -8.40 -0.53 15.38
CA ASN A 110 -8.89 -0.12 14.07
C ASN A 110 -8.55 1.35 13.77
N GLN A 111 -8.76 2.25 14.71
CA GLN A 111 -8.42 3.67 14.53
C GLN A 111 -6.92 3.85 14.34
N MET A 112 -6.10 3.19 15.15
CA MET A 112 -4.64 3.23 15.03
C MET A 112 -4.17 2.64 13.70
N ALA A 113 -4.69 1.47 13.30
CA ALA A 113 -4.36 0.82 12.04
C ALA A 113 -4.75 1.70 10.84
N THR A 114 -5.97 2.27 10.84
CA THR A 114 -6.47 3.14 9.77
C THR A 114 -5.60 4.39 9.64
N THR A 115 -5.31 5.07 10.76
CA THR A 115 -4.46 6.27 10.76
C THR A 115 -3.06 5.94 10.22
N THR A 116 -2.44 4.87 10.73
CA THR A 116 -1.11 4.41 10.29
C THR A 116 -1.11 4.07 8.79
N PHE A 117 -2.16 3.40 8.31
CA PHE A 117 -2.32 3.05 6.91
C PHE A 117 -2.45 4.28 6.02
N ILE A 118 -3.25 5.28 6.42
CA ILE A 118 -3.42 6.53 5.67
C ILE A 118 -2.10 7.28 5.57
N PHE A 119 -1.38 7.47 6.68
CA PHE A 119 -0.08 8.13 6.69
C PHE A 119 0.97 7.37 5.87
N GLY A 120 1.04 6.05 6.03
CA GLY A 120 1.98 5.22 5.29
C GLY A 120 1.74 5.28 3.78
N ASN A 121 0.47 5.22 3.36
CA ASN A 121 0.13 5.38 1.94
C ASN A 121 0.43 6.77 1.41
N LEU A 122 0.16 7.83 2.16
CA LEU A 122 0.53 9.18 1.74
C LEU A 122 2.04 9.27 1.46
N VAL A 123 2.88 8.81 2.38
CA VAL A 123 4.34 8.81 2.21
C VAL A 123 4.76 7.94 1.02
N PHE A 124 4.19 6.75 0.89
CA PHE A 124 4.44 5.84 -0.23
C PHE A 124 4.09 6.46 -1.58
N LEU A 125 2.92 7.06 -1.70
CA LEU A 125 2.43 7.67 -2.94
C LEU A 125 3.22 8.93 -3.32
N LEU A 126 3.62 9.75 -2.35
CA LEU A 126 4.54 10.87 -2.58
C LEU A 126 5.90 10.38 -3.08
N GLY A 127 6.40 9.27 -2.54
CA GLY A 127 7.61 8.62 -3.03
C GLY A 127 7.48 8.14 -4.48
N LEU A 128 6.33 7.56 -4.85
CA LEU A 128 6.03 7.16 -6.22
C LEU A 128 5.90 8.36 -7.15
N PHE A 129 5.22 9.42 -6.73
CA PHE A 129 5.12 10.66 -7.50
C PHE A 129 6.51 11.22 -7.81
N HIS A 130 7.37 11.31 -6.78
CA HIS A 130 8.75 11.75 -6.94
C HIS A 130 9.55 10.80 -7.86
N LEU A 131 9.37 9.48 -7.73
CA LEU A 131 10.02 8.50 -8.61
C LEU A 131 9.64 8.73 -10.07
N TYR A 132 8.36 8.90 -10.37
CA TYR A 132 7.90 9.08 -11.75
C TYR A 132 8.21 10.48 -12.31
N LEU A 133 8.37 11.47 -11.44
CA LEU A 133 8.78 12.81 -11.85
C LEU A 133 10.19 12.81 -12.48
N TYR A 134 11.10 12.00 -11.96
CA TYR A 134 12.49 11.94 -12.38
C TYR A 134 12.87 10.69 -13.18
N SER A 135 11.95 9.73 -13.34
CA SER A 135 12.24 8.47 -14.03
C SER A 135 12.21 8.64 -15.55
N GLU A 136 13.24 8.12 -16.21
CA GLU A 136 13.33 8.02 -17.68
C GLU A 136 12.99 6.62 -18.22
N ILE A 137 12.61 5.69 -17.33
CA ILE A 137 12.36 4.28 -17.69
C ILE A 137 11.12 4.12 -18.55
N PHE A 138 10.13 5.00 -18.35
CA PHE A 138 8.86 4.94 -19.06
C PHE A 138 8.86 5.73 -20.34
N GLN A 139 8.11 5.26 -21.33
CA GLN A 139 7.66 6.09 -22.43
C GLN A 139 6.88 7.30 -21.88
N SER A 140 7.00 8.45 -22.56
CA SER A 140 6.47 9.73 -22.08
C SER A 140 5.00 9.65 -21.62
N TRP A 141 4.11 8.99 -22.39
CA TRP A 141 2.70 8.89 -22.07
C TRP A 141 2.45 8.10 -20.76
N LEU A 142 3.15 6.96 -20.57
CA LEU A 142 2.99 6.14 -19.36
C LEU A 142 3.51 6.85 -18.11
N ARG A 143 4.60 7.64 -18.27
CA ARG A 143 5.13 8.50 -17.23
C ARG A 143 4.09 9.54 -16.78
N TYR A 144 3.44 10.22 -17.74
CA TYR A 144 2.38 11.18 -17.42
C TYR A 144 1.18 10.52 -16.72
N VAL A 145 0.77 9.35 -17.17
CA VAL A 145 -0.29 8.58 -16.49
C VAL A 145 0.13 8.24 -15.05
N ALA A 146 1.34 7.73 -14.84
CA ALA A 146 1.85 7.39 -13.52
C ALA A 146 1.94 8.62 -12.59
N LEU A 147 2.41 9.76 -13.10
CA LEU A 147 2.45 11.04 -12.37
C LEU A 147 1.05 11.53 -12.00
N THR A 148 0.12 11.52 -12.94
CA THR A 148 -1.25 11.96 -12.69
C THR A 148 -1.92 11.07 -11.64
N LEU A 149 -1.82 9.76 -11.77
CA LEU A 149 -2.40 8.82 -10.81
C LEU A 149 -1.77 8.96 -9.42
N SER A 150 -0.44 9.01 -9.32
CA SER A 150 0.23 9.18 -8.03
C SER A 150 -0.05 10.55 -7.41
N GLY A 151 -0.18 11.61 -8.21
CA GLY A 151 -0.57 12.94 -7.75
C GLY A 151 -1.99 12.97 -7.20
N ILE A 152 -2.98 12.46 -7.95
CA ILE A 152 -4.39 12.40 -7.52
C ILE A 152 -4.53 11.56 -6.25
N THR A 153 -3.92 10.38 -6.21
CA THR A 153 -4.02 9.49 -5.05
C THR A 153 -3.30 10.08 -3.83
N SER A 154 -2.12 10.69 -3.99
CA SER A 154 -1.43 11.40 -2.89
C SER A 154 -2.29 12.53 -2.35
N PHE A 155 -2.93 13.32 -3.21
CA PHE A 155 -3.80 14.41 -2.80
C PHE A 155 -5.02 13.89 -2.04
N ALA A 156 -5.65 12.80 -2.50
CA ALA A 156 -6.77 12.19 -1.78
C ALA A 156 -6.36 11.69 -0.38
N PHE A 157 -5.19 11.03 -0.25
CA PHE A 157 -4.68 10.63 1.07
C PHE A 157 -4.31 11.83 1.95
N LEU A 158 -3.80 12.92 1.38
CA LEU A 158 -3.59 14.17 2.12
C LEU A 158 -4.92 14.72 2.67
N LEU A 159 -5.98 14.72 1.86
CA LEU A 159 -7.33 15.13 2.30
C LEU A 159 -7.86 14.24 3.43
N MET A 160 -7.53 12.95 3.44
CA MET A 160 -7.86 12.06 4.57
C MET A 160 -7.07 12.41 5.83
N VAL A 161 -5.78 12.74 5.71
CA VAL A 161 -4.93 13.16 6.85
C VAL A 161 -5.47 14.41 7.51
N ILE A 162 -5.95 15.39 6.74
CA ILE A 162 -6.49 16.65 7.26
C ILE A 162 -8.00 16.59 7.57
N GLY A 163 -8.63 15.40 7.40
CA GLY A 163 -10.01 15.16 7.82
C GLY A 163 -11.10 15.62 6.85
N PHE A 164 -10.76 16.01 5.61
CA PHE A 164 -11.76 16.36 4.58
C PHE A 164 -12.39 15.12 3.92
N LEU A 165 -11.67 14.01 3.87
CA LEU A 165 -12.16 12.72 3.40
C LEU A 165 -12.06 11.68 4.51
N THR A 166 -12.96 10.70 4.48
CA THR A 166 -12.94 9.56 5.40
C THR A 166 -12.34 8.33 4.72
N TRP A 167 -12.00 7.32 5.52
CA TRP A 167 -11.57 6.02 4.97
C TRP A 167 -12.64 5.38 4.07
N GLY A 168 -13.93 5.63 4.34
CA GLY A 168 -15.03 5.16 3.48
C GLY A 168 -14.94 5.71 2.06
N ASP A 169 -14.42 6.93 1.88
CA ASP A 169 -14.26 7.56 0.57
C ASP A 169 -13.10 6.94 -0.23
N ALA A 170 -12.19 6.20 0.43
CA ALA A 170 -11.06 5.52 -0.21
C ALA A 170 -11.50 4.49 -1.27
N VAL A 171 -12.70 3.94 -1.15
CA VAL A 171 -13.26 3.01 -2.14
C VAL A 171 -13.32 3.64 -3.54
N ILE A 172 -13.57 4.96 -3.62
CA ILE A 172 -13.65 5.69 -4.90
C ILE A 172 -12.29 5.74 -5.59
N ILE A 173 -11.19 5.84 -4.82
CA ILE A 173 -9.84 5.91 -5.37
C ILE A 173 -9.17 4.54 -5.52
N ALA A 174 -9.74 3.48 -4.98
CA ALA A 174 -9.16 2.13 -5.05
C ALA A 174 -8.81 1.68 -6.49
N PRO A 175 -9.64 1.92 -7.53
CA PRO A 175 -9.26 1.58 -8.91
C PRO A 175 -8.01 2.31 -9.39
N LEU A 176 -7.79 3.57 -8.98
CA LEU A 176 -6.61 4.35 -9.33
C LEU A 176 -5.36 3.79 -8.65
N VAL A 177 -5.47 3.40 -7.38
CA VAL A 177 -4.40 2.75 -6.62
C VAL A 177 -4.05 1.40 -7.24
N ASN A 178 -5.05 0.60 -7.64
CA ASN A 178 -4.84 -0.67 -8.32
C ASN A 178 -4.06 -0.49 -9.63
N LEU A 179 -4.44 0.50 -10.44
CA LEU A 179 -3.74 0.80 -11.69
C LEU A 179 -2.29 1.24 -11.42
N LEU A 180 -2.07 2.00 -10.35
CA LEU A 180 -0.73 2.43 -9.93
C LEU A 180 0.16 1.22 -9.56
N TYR A 181 -0.38 0.23 -8.85
CA TYR A 181 0.35 -0.99 -8.54
C TYR A 181 0.70 -1.81 -9.80
N LEU A 182 -0.16 -1.84 -10.82
CA LEU A 182 0.18 -2.47 -12.10
C LEU A 182 1.31 -1.73 -12.82
N ILE A 183 1.30 -0.40 -12.78
CA ILE A 183 2.41 0.42 -13.31
C ILE A 183 3.70 0.16 -12.53
N ASN A 184 3.62 0.02 -11.20
CA ASN A 184 4.76 -0.35 -10.36
C ASN A 184 5.33 -1.72 -10.70
N ALA A 185 4.48 -2.70 -10.96
CA ALA A 185 4.90 -4.03 -11.40
C ALA A 185 5.69 -3.94 -12.72
N TYR A 186 5.16 -3.19 -13.69
CA TYR A 186 5.82 -2.97 -14.97
C TYR A 186 7.14 -2.20 -14.81
N TYR A 187 7.16 -1.17 -13.95
CA TYR A 187 8.39 -0.44 -13.62
C TYR A 187 9.49 -1.38 -13.11
N GLY A 188 9.18 -2.18 -12.10
CA GLY A 188 10.13 -3.15 -11.55
C GLY A 188 10.65 -4.15 -12.57
N TRP A 189 9.80 -4.54 -13.52
CA TRP A 189 10.19 -5.42 -14.62
C TRP A 189 11.15 -4.74 -15.59
N LYS A 190 10.90 -3.47 -15.96
CA LYS A 190 11.66 -2.72 -16.97
C LYS A 190 12.97 -2.13 -16.45
N VAL A 191 13.04 -1.80 -15.15
CA VAL A 191 14.24 -1.16 -14.59
C VAL A 191 15.49 -1.99 -14.84
N LYS A 192 16.50 -1.37 -15.47
CA LYS A 192 17.79 -2.01 -15.70
C LYS A 192 18.64 -1.90 -14.44
N LEU A 193 19.27 -3.00 -14.09
CA LEU A 193 20.04 -3.14 -12.85
C LEU A 193 21.40 -2.41 -12.92
N THR A 194 21.80 -1.94 -14.11
CA THR A 194 23.10 -1.30 -14.41
C THR A 194 23.00 0.22 -14.50
N GLU A 195 21.80 0.79 -14.52
CA GLU A 195 21.65 2.24 -14.57
C GLU A 195 21.93 2.83 -13.19
N VAL A 196 23.15 3.30 -13.01
CA VAL A 196 23.49 4.23 -11.92
C VAL A 196 22.82 5.55 -12.27
N TYR A 197 21.85 5.98 -11.45
CA TYR A 197 21.32 7.34 -11.56
C TYR A 197 22.45 8.29 -11.18
N SER A 198 23.15 8.83 -12.20
CA SER A 198 24.28 9.74 -12.02
C SER A 198 23.84 11.19 -11.69
N HIS A 199 22.53 11.41 -11.50
CA HIS A 199 21.99 12.75 -11.27
C HIS A 199 20.86 12.71 -10.22
N GLN A 200 21.22 12.60 -8.94
CA GLN A 200 20.35 13.10 -7.85
C GLN A 200 21.21 13.49 -6.65
#